data_79f32f1d5f2d11d0804592d0d66a386f
#
_entry.id   79f32f1d5f2d11d0804592d0d66a386f
#
_cell.length_a   1.000
_cell.length_b   1.000
_cell.length_c   1.000
_cell.angle_alpha   90.00
_cell.angle_beta   90.00
_cell.angle_gamma   90.00
#
_symmetry.space_group_name_H-M   'P 1'
#
loop_
_entity.id
_entity.type
_entity.pdbx_description
1 polymer ?
#
loop_
_entity_poly.entity_id
_entity_poly.type
_entity_poly.pdbx_seq_one_letter_code
_entity_poly.pdbx_strand_id
1 'polypeptide(L)'
;MSWSMYEPISSTHAQGNQQMPGMHEQPAMQHKSDYIAQTPQQMPHQLAAQKVQPNQNKNVALPQTAPQKTGWADISDYHDVADWGFLLVGTILVEILAVAITRFFPTFAGKYLNLWYSRFKLTAILMDLTSIMIGFGIARYIYTEYVYPKNDWNPWYFTGIAIAVQVAHDVLFYMGVVRQVPEGQNGIVDLLKKYGEAGGWRVVLGDSAMMAGTSIGSMLLKAFPLHGVVFLGLAGAYALPYFMEAKNEFSVLS
;
A
#
# COMPACT_ATOMS: atom_id res chain seq x y z
N MET A 1 1.88 37.93 -34.20
CA MET A 1 2.24 37.53 -35.57
C MET A 1 3.65 37.00 -35.53
N SER A 2 3.85 35.73 -35.62
CA SER A 2 4.96 34.97 -36.23
C SER A 2 4.83 33.52 -35.83
N TRP A 3 4.34 32.73 -36.76
CA TRP A 3 4.30 31.25 -36.65
C TRP A 3 5.66 30.76 -37.13
N SER A 4 6.41 30.05 -36.32
CA SER A 4 7.61 29.35 -36.74
C SER A 4 7.30 27.85 -36.84
N MET A 5 7.62 27.36 -38.02
CA MET A 5 7.30 26.06 -38.61
C MET A 5 7.93 24.87 -37.87
N TYR A 6 7.16 23.84 -37.80
CA TYR A 6 7.62 22.47 -37.53
C TYR A 6 8.40 21.96 -38.74
N GLU A 7 9.64 21.54 -38.55
CA GLU A 7 10.37 20.75 -39.55
C GLU A 7 10.12 19.26 -39.30
N PRO A 8 9.82 18.45 -40.32
CA PRO A 8 9.68 17.01 -40.20
C PRO A 8 11.05 16.33 -40.22
N ILE A 9 11.29 15.48 -39.24
CA ILE A 9 12.46 14.61 -39.17
C ILE A 9 12.35 13.55 -40.27
N SER A 10 13.27 13.59 -41.24
CA SER A 10 13.38 12.61 -42.30
C SER A 10 13.90 11.26 -41.75
N SER A 11 13.12 10.21 -41.98
CA SER A 11 13.50 8.83 -41.75
C SER A 11 14.49 8.36 -42.83
N THR A 12 15.75 8.19 -42.47
CA THR A 12 16.72 7.46 -43.30
C THR A 12 16.70 5.98 -42.90
N HIS A 13 16.20 5.16 -43.81
CA HIS A 13 16.34 3.69 -43.76
C HIS A 13 17.83 3.31 -43.88
N ALA A 14 18.36 2.63 -42.87
CA ALA A 14 19.55 1.82 -43.01
C ALA A 14 19.14 0.36 -42.73
N GLN A 15 19.02 -0.41 -43.82
CA GLN A 15 18.94 -1.87 -43.77
C GLN A 15 20.31 -2.41 -43.35
N GLY A 16 20.40 -2.89 -42.11
CA GLY A 16 21.53 -3.66 -41.63
C GLY A 16 21.11 -5.14 -41.50
N ASN A 17 21.54 -5.91 -42.47
CA ASN A 17 21.41 -7.37 -42.53
C ASN A 17 22.27 -7.99 -41.40
N GLN A 18 21.68 -8.43 -40.31
CA GLN A 18 22.36 -9.27 -39.31
C GLN A 18 21.82 -10.70 -39.38
N GLN A 19 22.66 -11.58 -39.91
CA GLN A 19 22.51 -13.03 -39.87
C GLN A 19 22.46 -13.50 -38.41
N MET A 20 21.43 -14.23 -38.09
CA MET A 20 21.34 -14.96 -36.81
C MET A 20 22.22 -16.22 -36.86
N PRO A 21 23.01 -16.51 -35.83
CA PRO A 21 23.70 -17.80 -35.71
C PRO A 21 22.74 -18.88 -35.23
N GLY A 22 22.86 -20.04 -35.89
CA GLY A 22 22.29 -21.33 -35.71
C GLY A 22 21.55 -21.69 -34.42
N MET A 23 20.27 -22.05 -34.60
CA MET A 23 19.57 -22.89 -33.63
C MET A 23 20.18 -24.29 -33.63
N HIS A 24 20.75 -24.67 -32.51
CA HIS A 24 21.06 -26.07 -32.22
C HIS A 24 19.75 -26.80 -31.91
N GLU A 25 19.43 -27.76 -32.77
CA GLU A 25 18.37 -28.76 -32.54
C GLU A 25 18.72 -29.59 -31.31
N GLN A 26 17.84 -29.59 -30.29
CA GLN A 26 17.91 -30.56 -29.21
C GLN A 26 17.23 -31.87 -29.66
N PRO A 27 17.80 -33.03 -29.36
CA PRO A 27 17.20 -34.31 -29.72
C PRO A 27 15.99 -34.64 -28.87
N ALA A 28 14.95 -35.12 -29.52
CA ALA A 28 13.71 -35.60 -28.93
C ALA A 28 13.97 -36.76 -27.95
N MET A 29 13.63 -36.57 -26.68
CA MET A 29 13.55 -37.64 -25.71
C MET A 29 12.34 -38.53 -26.00
N GLN A 30 12.58 -39.73 -26.51
CA GLN A 30 11.58 -40.80 -26.59
C GLN A 30 11.29 -41.30 -25.17
N HIS A 31 10.10 -40.97 -24.66
CA HIS A 31 9.55 -41.63 -23.48
C HIS A 31 9.07 -43.04 -23.88
N LYS A 32 9.86 -44.06 -23.57
CA LYS A 32 9.43 -45.44 -23.59
C LYS A 32 8.49 -45.68 -22.40
N SER A 33 7.25 -45.93 -22.73
CA SER A 33 6.21 -46.40 -21.81
C SER A 33 6.38 -47.91 -21.64
N ASP A 34 7.01 -48.35 -20.56
CA ASP A 34 7.00 -49.76 -20.16
C ASP A 34 5.87 -49.96 -19.14
N TYR A 35 4.67 -50.30 -19.67
CA TYR A 35 3.60 -50.89 -18.88
C TYR A 35 3.94 -52.33 -18.55
N ILE A 36 4.44 -52.59 -17.37
CA ILE A 36 4.54 -53.92 -16.80
C ILE A 36 3.18 -54.29 -16.22
N ALA A 37 2.49 -55.22 -16.89
CA ALA A 37 1.29 -55.85 -16.38
C ALA A 37 1.67 -56.70 -15.14
N GLN A 38 1.27 -56.29 -13.96
CA GLN A 38 1.34 -57.09 -12.75
C GLN A 38 0.04 -57.84 -12.54
N THR A 39 0.18 -59.16 -12.54
CA THR A 39 -0.85 -60.18 -12.24
C THR A 39 -1.42 -59.98 -10.83
N PRO A 40 -2.74 -60.20 -10.60
CA PRO A 40 -3.32 -60.10 -9.26
C PRO A 40 -2.88 -61.27 -8.39
N GLN A 41 -2.01 -61.01 -7.41
CA GLN A 41 -1.78 -61.94 -6.31
C GLN A 41 -2.91 -61.84 -5.28
N GLN A 42 -3.50 -62.98 -4.99
CA GLN A 42 -4.54 -63.20 -3.98
C GLN A 42 -4.02 -62.78 -2.58
N MET A 43 -4.68 -61.84 -1.96
CA MET A 43 -4.51 -61.52 -0.55
C MET A 43 -5.35 -62.45 0.31
N PRO A 44 -4.81 -63.02 1.40
CA PRO A 44 -5.58 -63.80 2.36
C PRO A 44 -6.47 -62.86 3.20
N HIS A 45 -7.74 -63.22 3.33
CA HIS A 45 -8.68 -62.60 4.24
C HIS A 45 -8.20 -62.70 5.71
N GLN A 46 -7.78 -61.58 6.28
CA GLN A 46 -7.85 -61.36 7.71
C GLN A 46 -8.69 -60.13 8.00
N LEU A 47 -9.95 -60.37 8.24
CA LEU A 47 -10.90 -59.43 8.84
C LEU A 47 -10.52 -59.21 10.30
N ALA A 48 -9.67 -58.25 10.58
CA ALA A 48 -9.62 -57.64 11.90
C ALA A 48 -10.47 -56.36 11.83
N ALA A 49 -11.58 -56.42 12.53
CA ALA A 49 -12.49 -55.29 12.73
C ALA A 49 -11.74 -54.13 13.45
N GLN A 50 -11.11 -53.28 12.70
CA GLN A 50 -10.71 -51.94 13.22
C GLN A 50 -11.99 -51.13 13.38
N LYS A 51 -12.42 -50.93 14.62
CA LYS A 51 -13.38 -49.91 15.02
C LYS A 51 -12.86 -48.57 14.44
N VAL A 52 -13.52 -48.10 13.40
CA VAL A 52 -13.35 -46.72 12.93
C VAL A 52 -13.85 -45.82 14.09
N GLN A 53 -12.91 -45.28 14.83
CA GLN A 53 -13.23 -44.19 15.74
C GLN A 53 -13.65 -42.99 14.85
N PRO A 54 -14.81 -42.39 15.11
CA PRO A 54 -15.19 -41.17 14.43
C PRO A 54 -14.11 -40.15 14.70
N ASN A 55 -13.46 -39.69 13.61
CA ASN A 55 -12.52 -38.60 13.61
C ASN A 55 -13.21 -37.40 14.26
N GLN A 56 -12.92 -37.17 15.54
CA GLN A 56 -13.28 -35.93 16.20
C GLN A 56 -12.52 -34.86 15.48
N ASN A 57 -13.18 -34.28 14.49
CA ASN A 57 -12.83 -33.01 13.89
C ASN A 57 -12.69 -32.04 15.07
N LYS A 58 -11.48 -31.92 15.58
CA LYS A 58 -11.14 -30.83 16.45
C LYS A 58 -11.34 -29.59 15.58
N ASN A 59 -12.54 -29.02 15.68
CA ASN A 59 -12.74 -27.63 15.37
C ASN A 59 -11.66 -26.89 16.14
N VAL A 60 -10.57 -26.59 15.46
CA VAL A 60 -9.61 -25.59 15.93
C VAL A 60 -10.44 -24.31 15.96
N ALA A 61 -11.11 -24.09 17.07
CA ALA A 61 -11.69 -22.80 17.35
C ALA A 61 -10.54 -21.80 17.20
N LEU A 62 -10.63 -20.97 16.18
CA LEU A 62 -9.79 -19.78 16.11
C LEU A 62 -9.83 -19.15 17.50
N PRO A 63 -8.69 -18.71 18.06
CA PRO A 63 -8.68 -18.07 19.35
C PRO A 63 -9.74 -16.96 19.32
N GLN A 64 -10.82 -17.13 20.08
CA GLN A 64 -11.77 -16.06 20.28
C GLN A 64 -10.98 -14.96 20.98
N THR A 65 -10.68 -13.90 20.23
CA THR A 65 -10.11 -12.68 20.81
C THR A 65 -10.98 -12.31 22.01
N ALA A 66 -10.37 -12.23 23.18
CA ALA A 66 -11.05 -11.80 24.39
C ALA A 66 -11.82 -10.50 24.10
N PRO A 67 -13.02 -10.29 24.69
CA PRO A 67 -13.83 -9.12 24.43
C PRO A 67 -13.01 -7.86 24.65
N GLN A 68 -12.86 -7.06 23.60
CA GLN A 68 -12.07 -5.83 23.63
C GLN A 68 -12.74 -4.83 24.57
N LYS A 69 -12.09 -4.50 25.68
CA LYS A 69 -12.61 -3.56 26.69
C LYS A 69 -12.81 -2.12 26.18
N THR A 70 -12.22 -1.79 25.03
CA THR A 70 -12.20 -0.41 24.52
C THR A 70 -13.31 -0.10 23.51
N GLY A 71 -14.04 -1.08 23.01
CA GLY A 71 -15.02 -0.91 21.93
C GLY A 71 -14.45 -0.60 20.55
N TRP A 72 -13.14 -0.39 20.41
CA TRP A 72 -12.44 -0.16 19.15
C TRP A 72 -11.78 -1.46 18.67
N ALA A 73 -11.90 -1.74 17.38
CA ALA A 73 -11.30 -2.92 16.78
C ALA A 73 -9.75 -2.83 16.83
N ASP A 74 -9.11 -3.93 17.21
CA ASP A 74 -7.66 -4.02 17.23
C ASP A 74 -7.13 -4.24 15.82
N ILE A 75 -6.25 -3.33 15.36
CA ILE A 75 -5.56 -3.37 14.07
C ILE A 75 -4.04 -3.45 14.25
N SER A 76 -3.56 -3.70 15.46
CA SER A 76 -2.13 -3.59 15.79
C SER A 76 -1.36 -4.89 15.61
N ASP A 77 -2.03 -6.05 15.51
CA ASP A 77 -1.34 -7.33 15.38
C ASP A 77 -0.60 -7.42 14.03
N TYR A 78 0.73 -7.39 14.09
CA TYR A 78 1.58 -7.47 12.91
C TYR A 78 1.38 -8.76 12.10
N HIS A 79 0.98 -9.85 12.75
CA HIS A 79 0.78 -11.16 12.13
C HIS A 79 -0.61 -11.31 11.47
N ASP A 80 -1.58 -10.45 11.81
CA ASP A 80 -2.88 -10.46 11.15
C ASP A 80 -2.81 -9.79 9.77
N VAL A 81 -2.71 -10.62 8.73
CA VAL A 81 -2.61 -10.14 7.34
C VAL A 81 -3.88 -9.43 6.87
N ALA A 82 -5.05 -9.78 7.41
CA ALA A 82 -6.32 -9.15 7.02
C ALA A 82 -6.36 -7.65 7.39
N ASP A 83 -5.68 -7.26 8.45
CA ASP A 83 -5.61 -5.86 8.89
C ASP A 83 -4.97 -4.93 7.86
N TRP A 84 -4.08 -5.44 7.02
CA TRP A 84 -3.52 -4.65 5.92
C TRP A 84 -4.59 -4.16 4.94
N GLY A 85 -5.65 -4.96 4.73
CA GLY A 85 -6.78 -4.55 3.91
C GLY A 85 -7.54 -3.36 4.50
N PHE A 86 -7.81 -3.39 5.80
CA PHE A 86 -8.46 -2.28 6.50
C PHE A 86 -7.60 -1.02 6.53
N LEU A 87 -6.29 -1.17 6.77
CA LEU A 87 -5.32 -0.07 6.74
C LEU A 87 -5.21 0.55 5.35
N LEU A 88 -5.11 -0.25 4.31
CA LEU A 88 -5.02 0.24 2.93
C LEU A 88 -6.28 1.03 2.54
N VAL A 89 -7.46 0.51 2.85
CA VAL A 89 -8.72 1.21 2.54
C VAL A 89 -8.85 2.47 3.39
N GLY A 90 -8.50 2.41 4.69
CA GLY A 90 -8.45 3.59 5.56
C GLY A 90 -7.53 4.68 5.00
N THR A 91 -6.34 4.29 4.51
CA THR A 91 -5.40 5.22 3.87
C THR A 91 -5.98 5.83 2.59
N ILE A 92 -6.60 5.03 1.71
CA ILE A 92 -7.24 5.54 0.48
C ILE A 92 -8.33 6.58 0.81
N LEU A 93 -9.15 6.33 1.82
CA LEU A 93 -10.20 7.27 2.22
C LEU A 93 -9.64 8.57 2.78
N VAL A 94 -8.58 8.50 3.57
CA VAL A 94 -7.89 9.69 4.09
C VAL A 94 -7.21 10.46 2.97
N GLU A 95 -6.63 9.77 2.00
CA GLU A 95 -6.03 10.37 0.80
C GLU A 95 -7.08 11.11 -0.05
N ILE A 96 -8.26 10.50 -0.25
CA ILE A 96 -9.39 11.18 -0.92
C ILE A 96 -9.76 12.46 -0.17
N LEU A 97 -9.81 12.42 1.16
CA LEU A 97 -10.11 13.59 1.97
C LEU A 97 -9.03 14.66 1.82
N ALA A 98 -7.75 14.30 1.83
CA ALA A 98 -6.64 15.22 1.64
C ALA A 98 -6.70 15.90 0.26
N VAL A 99 -6.92 15.11 -0.80
CA VAL A 99 -7.13 15.65 -2.16
C VAL A 99 -8.36 16.54 -2.22
N ALA A 100 -9.49 16.14 -1.63
CA ALA A 100 -10.71 16.95 -1.60
C ALA A 100 -10.48 18.30 -0.89
N ILE A 101 -9.74 18.31 0.21
CA ILE A 101 -9.36 19.54 0.91
C ILE A 101 -8.57 20.47 -0.02
N THR A 102 -7.62 19.95 -0.79
CA THR A 102 -6.83 20.77 -1.72
C THR A 102 -7.69 21.31 -2.87
N ARG A 103 -8.74 20.60 -3.28
CA ARG A 103 -9.59 21.02 -4.39
C ARG A 103 -10.69 21.99 -3.99
N PHE A 104 -11.32 21.74 -2.84
CA PHE A 104 -12.48 22.53 -2.39
C PHE A 104 -12.13 23.61 -1.37
N PHE A 105 -10.99 23.47 -0.67
CA PHE A 105 -10.52 24.41 0.35
C PHE A 105 -9.03 24.77 0.13
N PRO A 106 -8.63 25.25 -1.07
CA PRO A 106 -7.23 25.43 -1.45
C PRO A 106 -6.49 26.43 -0.53
N THR A 107 -7.16 27.46 -0.04
CA THR A 107 -6.58 28.42 0.89
C THR A 107 -6.22 27.78 2.22
N PHE A 108 -7.04 26.85 2.72
CA PHE A 108 -6.76 26.09 3.94
C PHE A 108 -5.60 25.11 3.74
N ALA A 109 -5.60 24.39 2.62
CA ALA A 109 -4.54 23.45 2.27
C ALA A 109 -3.17 24.15 2.10
N GLY A 110 -3.17 25.39 1.65
CA GLY A 110 -1.97 26.18 1.39
C GLY A 110 -1.27 25.82 0.07
N LYS A 111 -0.37 26.71 -0.36
CA LYS A 111 0.27 26.66 -1.68
C LYS A 111 0.97 25.33 -1.98
N TYR A 112 1.79 24.84 -1.06
CA TYR A 112 2.67 23.71 -1.35
C TYR A 112 1.94 22.37 -1.40
N LEU A 113 0.93 22.15 -0.55
CA LEU A 113 0.10 20.95 -0.62
C LEU A 113 -0.75 20.94 -1.90
N ASN A 114 -1.26 22.11 -2.32
CA ASN A 114 -1.93 22.23 -3.62
C ASN A 114 -0.99 21.92 -4.79
N LEU A 115 0.27 22.41 -4.75
CA LEU A 115 1.26 22.09 -5.77
C LEU A 115 1.66 20.61 -5.75
N TRP A 116 1.72 19.98 -4.57
CA TRP A 116 2.00 18.56 -4.42
C TRP A 116 1.03 17.73 -5.28
N TYR A 117 -0.25 17.88 -5.05
CA TYR A 117 -1.27 17.13 -5.77
C TYR A 117 -1.49 17.60 -7.21
N SER A 118 -1.36 18.90 -7.54
CA SER A 118 -1.57 19.36 -8.91
C SER A 118 -0.42 19.01 -9.83
N ARG A 119 0.83 19.06 -9.36
CA ARG A 119 2.01 18.80 -10.15
C ARG A 119 2.33 17.31 -10.28
N PHE A 120 2.25 16.56 -9.18
CA PHE A 120 2.69 15.16 -9.15
C PHE A 120 1.53 14.16 -9.25
N LYS A 121 0.30 14.61 -9.07
CA LYS A 121 -0.91 13.81 -9.32
C LYS A 121 -0.83 12.41 -8.69
N LEU A 122 -0.97 11.36 -9.51
CA LEU A 122 -0.93 9.97 -9.06
C LEU A 122 0.39 9.62 -8.34
N THR A 123 1.50 10.23 -8.73
CA THR A 123 2.78 10.01 -8.05
C THR A 123 2.73 10.50 -6.60
N ALA A 124 2.11 11.66 -6.34
CA ALA A 124 1.90 12.16 -4.99
C ALA A 124 1.09 11.16 -4.15
N ILE A 125 -0.05 10.71 -4.68
CA ILE A 125 -0.92 9.74 -4.02
C ILE A 125 -0.16 8.44 -3.68
N LEU A 126 0.60 7.89 -4.64
CA LEU A 126 1.36 6.66 -4.41
C LEU A 126 2.45 6.84 -3.36
N MET A 127 3.09 8.00 -3.31
CA MET A 127 4.11 8.31 -2.30
C MET A 127 3.49 8.41 -0.90
N ASP A 128 2.41 9.17 -0.75
CA ASP A 128 1.71 9.36 0.51
C ASP A 128 1.15 8.01 1.02
N LEU A 129 0.44 7.27 0.16
CA LEU A 129 -0.12 5.96 0.48
C LEU A 129 0.96 4.96 0.91
N THR A 130 2.07 4.91 0.18
CA THR A 130 3.17 3.98 0.47
C THR A 130 3.86 4.36 1.78
N SER A 131 4.12 5.64 2.02
CA SER A 131 4.72 6.15 3.25
C SER A 131 3.87 5.80 4.48
N ILE A 132 2.56 6.07 4.42
CA ILE A 132 1.61 5.74 5.49
C ILE A 132 1.59 4.22 5.76
N MET A 133 1.53 3.39 4.71
CA MET A 133 1.50 1.93 4.87
C MET A 133 2.81 1.39 5.49
N ILE A 134 3.96 1.93 5.11
CA ILE A 134 5.25 1.59 5.75
C ILE A 134 5.23 2.03 7.22
N GLY A 135 4.76 3.23 7.50
CA GLY A 135 4.62 3.75 8.86
C GLY A 135 3.77 2.84 9.75
N PHE A 136 2.61 2.39 9.25
CA PHE A 136 1.78 1.41 9.96
C PHE A 136 2.45 0.05 10.11
N GLY A 137 3.21 -0.42 9.12
CA GLY A 137 3.99 -1.65 9.24
C GLY A 137 4.95 -1.61 10.42
N ILE A 138 5.70 -0.52 10.54
CA ILE A 138 6.63 -0.30 11.66
C ILE A 138 5.86 -0.14 12.98
N ALA A 139 4.78 0.63 13.01
CA ALA A 139 3.98 0.85 14.21
C ALA A 139 3.35 -0.46 14.73
N ARG A 140 2.81 -1.30 13.84
CA ARG A 140 2.27 -2.62 14.17
C ARG A 140 3.35 -3.55 14.74
N TYR A 141 4.52 -3.58 14.10
CA TYR A 141 5.65 -4.36 14.60
C TYR A 141 6.05 -3.91 16.01
N ILE A 142 6.22 -2.61 16.23
CA ILE A 142 6.56 -2.06 17.55
C ILE A 142 5.47 -2.41 18.58
N TYR A 143 4.20 -2.26 18.22
CA TYR A 143 3.10 -2.53 19.14
C TYR A 143 3.03 -4.01 19.51
N THR A 144 3.11 -4.90 18.52
CA THR A 144 3.05 -6.35 18.73
C THR A 144 4.20 -6.86 19.60
N GLU A 145 5.44 -6.43 19.29
CA GLU A 145 6.62 -7.00 19.95
C GLU A 145 6.92 -6.36 21.32
N TYR A 146 6.64 -5.07 21.49
CA TYR A 146 7.11 -4.35 22.68
C TYR A 146 6.00 -3.86 23.60
N VAL A 147 4.78 -3.68 23.09
CA VAL A 147 3.65 -3.15 23.87
C VAL A 147 2.70 -4.27 24.30
N TYR A 148 2.26 -5.10 23.37
CA TYR A 148 1.28 -6.17 23.60
C TYR A 148 1.67 -7.16 24.73
N PRO A 149 2.93 -7.58 24.87
CA PRO A 149 3.30 -8.49 25.94
C PRO A 149 3.10 -7.94 27.36
N LYS A 150 2.92 -6.62 27.48
CA LYS A 150 2.85 -5.92 28.79
C LYS A 150 1.51 -5.21 29.02
N ASN A 151 0.73 -4.96 27.98
CA ASN A 151 -0.45 -4.12 28.03
C ASN A 151 -1.58 -4.68 27.18
N ASP A 152 -2.82 -4.47 27.62
CA ASP A 152 -4.02 -4.70 26.80
C ASP A 152 -4.05 -3.74 25.60
N TRP A 153 -4.87 -4.10 24.58
CA TRP A 153 -5.13 -3.22 23.45
C TRP A 153 -5.60 -1.82 23.85
N ASN A 154 -4.90 -0.81 23.32
CA ASN A 154 -5.25 0.60 23.50
C ASN A 154 -5.14 1.35 22.17
N PRO A 155 -6.27 1.76 21.56
CA PRO A 155 -6.32 2.42 20.26
C PRO A 155 -5.54 3.75 20.22
N TRP A 156 -5.59 4.51 21.31
CA TRP A 156 -4.92 5.80 21.38
C TRP A 156 -3.40 5.66 21.52
N TYR A 157 -2.97 4.62 22.27
CA TYR A 157 -1.56 4.33 22.39
C TYR A 157 -0.97 3.84 21.06
N PHE A 158 -1.71 2.96 20.36
CA PHE A 158 -1.33 2.53 19.01
C PHE A 158 -1.26 3.70 18.02
N THR A 159 -2.28 4.55 18.00
CA THR A 159 -2.31 5.74 17.14
C THR A 159 -1.15 6.69 17.47
N GLY A 160 -0.83 6.87 18.76
CA GLY A 160 0.32 7.66 19.20
C GLY A 160 1.66 7.12 18.70
N ILE A 161 1.84 5.79 18.72
CA ILE A 161 3.03 5.13 18.15
C ILE A 161 3.09 5.37 16.64
N ALA A 162 1.97 5.18 15.93
CA ALA A 162 1.92 5.40 14.49
C ALA A 162 2.30 6.84 14.11
N ILE A 163 1.79 7.83 14.84
CA ILE A 163 2.17 9.24 14.67
C ILE A 163 3.66 9.45 14.97
N ALA A 164 4.18 8.87 16.05
CA ALA A 164 5.60 9.01 16.41
C ALA A 164 6.52 8.41 15.33
N VAL A 165 6.15 7.27 14.76
CA VAL A 165 6.86 6.65 13.63
C VAL A 165 6.86 7.58 12.41
N GLN A 166 5.71 8.17 12.08
CA GLN A 166 5.61 9.11 10.95
C GLN A 166 6.47 10.35 11.18
N VAL A 167 6.38 10.97 12.34
CA VAL A 167 7.22 12.14 12.66
C VAL A 167 8.72 11.81 12.57
N ALA A 168 9.13 10.65 13.08
CA ALA A 168 10.51 10.20 12.95
C ALA A 168 10.90 10.00 11.48
N HIS A 169 10.03 9.37 10.68
CA HIS A 169 10.24 9.20 9.24
C HIS A 169 10.41 10.55 8.55
N ASP A 170 9.52 11.51 8.77
CA ASP A 170 9.54 12.82 8.10
C ASP A 170 10.82 13.57 8.40
N VAL A 171 11.23 13.58 9.67
CA VAL A 171 12.48 14.24 10.09
C VAL A 171 13.70 13.55 9.46
N LEU A 172 13.78 12.23 9.56
CA LEU A 172 14.91 11.46 9.03
C LEU A 172 14.99 11.56 7.50
N PHE A 173 13.86 11.48 6.81
CA PHE A 173 13.78 11.59 5.36
C PHE A 173 14.15 13.00 4.91
N TYR A 174 13.64 14.04 5.57
CA TYR A 174 13.98 15.42 5.25
C TYR A 174 15.46 15.68 5.44
N MET A 175 16.05 15.27 6.57
CA MET A 175 17.47 15.51 6.87
C MET A 175 18.41 14.61 6.05
N GLY A 176 18.06 13.33 5.89
CA GLY A 176 18.94 12.34 5.26
C GLY A 176 18.83 12.29 3.74
N VAL A 177 17.68 12.66 3.18
CA VAL A 177 17.43 12.58 1.73
C VAL A 177 17.15 13.97 1.14
N VAL A 178 16.06 14.61 1.58
CA VAL A 178 15.57 15.83 0.92
C VAL A 178 16.63 16.94 0.93
N ARG A 179 17.30 17.18 2.04
CA ARG A 179 18.33 18.21 2.13
C ARG A 179 19.60 17.89 1.35
N GLN A 180 19.90 16.61 1.12
CA GLN A 180 21.15 16.18 0.50
C GLN A 180 21.13 16.25 -1.03
N VAL A 181 19.95 16.13 -1.65
CA VAL A 181 19.83 16.19 -3.11
C VAL A 181 20.00 17.65 -3.59
N PRO A 182 20.91 17.97 -4.51
CA PRO A 182 21.05 19.33 -5.06
C PRO A 182 19.77 19.82 -5.74
N GLU A 183 19.51 21.14 -5.67
CA GLU A 183 18.36 21.72 -6.37
C GLU A 183 18.44 21.50 -7.89
N GLY A 184 17.28 21.29 -8.50
CA GLY A 184 17.12 21.04 -9.93
C GLY A 184 17.36 19.59 -10.37
N GLN A 185 17.85 18.71 -9.50
CA GLN A 185 18.05 17.30 -9.85
C GLN A 185 16.77 16.47 -9.77
N ASN A 186 15.85 16.82 -8.88
CA ASN A 186 14.60 16.08 -8.67
C ASN A 186 13.47 17.04 -8.31
N GLY A 187 12.50 17.19 -9.20
CA GLY A 187 11.39 18.12 -8.99
C GLY A 187 10.49 17.81 -7.80
N ILE A 188 10.41 16.54 -7.38
CA ILE A 188 9.71 16.13 -6.15
C ILE A 188 10.46 16.65 -4.93
N VAL A 189 11.76 16.38 -4.87
CA VAL A 189 12.62 16.82 -3.77
C VAL A 189 12.68 18.34 -3.67
N ASP A 190 12.75 19.04 -4.82
CA ASP A 190 12.74 20.50 -4.86
C ASP A 190 11.45 21.08 -4.25
N LEU A 191 10.29 20.45 -4.53
CA LEU A 191 9.04 20.86 -3.92
C LEU A 191 9.01 20.57 -2.42
N LEU A 192 9.46 19.39 -1.99
CA LEU A 192 9.53 19.01 -0.58
C LEU A 192 10.46 19.94 0.23
N LYS A 193 11.59 20.38 -0.34
CA LYS A 193 12.46 21.40 0.28
C LYS A 193 11.69 22.68 0.54
N LYS A 194 11.08 23.25 -0.51
CA LYS A 194 10.32 24.49 -0.42
C LYS A 194 9.14 24.38 0.56
N TYR A 195 8.50 23.21 0.61
CA TYR A 195 7.41 22.93 1.53
C TYR A 195 7.93 22.89 2.99
N GLY A 196 9.02 22.18 3.24
CA GLY A 196 9.65 22.12 4.57
C GLY A 196 10.13 23.49 5.06
N GLU A 197 10.75 24.30 4.18
CA GLU A 197 11.24 25.65 4.51
C GLU A 197 10.09 26.63 4.80
N ALA A 198 8.97 26.54 4.07
CA ALA A 198 7.85 27.46 4.23
C ALA A 198 6.97 27.16 5.44
N GLY A 199 6.98 25.94 5.98
CA GLY A 199 6.09 25.60 7.09
C GLY A 199 6.25 24.17 7.58
N GLY A 200 7.49 23.74 7.84
CA GLY A 200 7.82 22.34 8.17
C GLY A 200 6.96 21.69 9.27
N TRP A 201 6.59 22.44 10.32
CA TRP A 201 5.69 21.92 11.35
C TRP A 201 4.27 21.63 10.84
N ARG A 202 3.79 22.35 9.80
CA ARG A 202 2.48 22.13 9.19
C ARG A 202 2.45 20.85 8.37
N VAL A 203 3.58 20.49 7.73
CA VAL A 203 3.74 19.21 7.04
C VAL A 203 3.60 18.08 8.06
N VAL A 204 4.42 18.11 9.11
CA VAL A 204 4.39 17.11 10.18
C VAL A 204 3.00 16.99 10.82
N LEU A 205 2.30 18.10 11.02
CA LEU A 205 0.93 18.09 11.55
C LEU A 205 -0.06 17.47 10.55
N GLY A 206 0.08 17.76 9.26
CA GLY A 206 -0.73 17.16 8.18
C GLY A 206 -0.58 15.65 8.13
N ASP A 207 0.67 15.18 8.08
CA ASP A 207 0.99 13.75 8.03
C ASP A 207 0.57 13.03 9.31
N SER A 208 0.73 13.67 10.47
CA SER A 208 0.20 13.15 11.74
C SER A 208 -1.32 13.03 11.73
N ALA A 209 -2.03 14.00 11.14
CA ALA A 209 -3.48 13.94 10.99
C ALA A 209 -3.92 12.83 10.03
N MET A 210 -3.17 12.59 8.95
CA MET A 210 -3.40 11.47 8.03
C MET A 210 -3.18 10.12 8.72
N MET A 211 -2.13 9.97 9.52
CA MET A 211 -1.90 8.77 10.33
C MET A 211 -3.03 8.54 11.34
N ALA A 212 -3.45 9.56 12.07
CA ALA A 212 -4.57 9.46 13.00
C ALA A 212 -5.87 9.10 12.30
N GLY A 213 -6.17 9.76 11.19
CA GLY A 213 -7.36 9.49 10.38
C GLY A 213 -7.39 8.07 9.82
N THR A 214 -6.25 7.59 9.30
CA THR A 214 -6.11 6.21 8.83
C THR A 214 -6.28 5.21 9.98
N SER A 215 -5.68 5.45 11.14
CA SER A 215 -5.81 4.59 12.30
C SER A 215 -7.27 4.44 12.73
N ILE A 216 -7.93 5.57 12.96
CA ILE A 216 -9.35 5.61 13.38
C ILE A 216 -10.25 5.01 12.29
N GLY A 217 -10.05 5.41 11.04
CA GLY A 217 -10.80 4.87 9.90
C GLY A 217 -10.69 3.36 9.77
N SER A 218 -9.48 2.81 9.90
CA SER A 218 -9.23 1.36 9.83
C SER A 218 -9.89 0.60 10.98
N MET A 219 -9.85 1.13 12.20
CA MET A 219 -10.55 0.55 13.35
C MET A 219 -12.07 0.50 13.13
N LEU A 220 -12.64 1.55 12.55
CA LEU A 220 -14.06 1.60 12.20
C LEU A 220 -14.40 0.62 11.07
N LEU A 221 -13.56 0.57 10.03
CA LEU A 221 -13.74 -0.32 8.90
C LEU A 221 -13.68 -1.80 9.29
N LYS A 222 -12.87 -2.16 10.29
CA LYS A 222 -12.75 -3.55 10.78
C LYS A 222 -14.05 -4.08 11.41
N ALA A 223 -15.02 -3.21 11.72
CA ALA A 223 -16.36 -3.61 12.13
C ALA A 223 -17.21 -4.19 10.98
N PHE A 224 -16.77 -4.04 9.74
CA PHE A 224 -17.47 -4.50 8.54
C PHE A 224 -16.77 -5.70 7.90
N PRO A 225 -17.49 -6.53 7.12
CA PRO A 225 -16.88 -7.63 6.39
C PRO A 225 -15.80 -7.14 5.42
N LEU A 226 -14.64 -7.79 5.41
CA LEU A 226 -13.47 -7.39 4.62
C LEU A 226 -13.79 -7.21 3.12
N HIS A 227 -14.61 -8.09 2.53
CA HIS A 227 -14.99 -7.98 1.12
C HIS A 227 -15.75 -6.69 0.81
N GLY A 228 -16.62 -6.23 1.71
CA GLY A 228 -17.32 -4.95 1.56
C GLY A 228 -16.36 -3.76 1.69
N VAL A 229 -15.39 -3.85 2.61
CA VAL A 229 -14.36 -2.83 2.79
C VAL A 229 -13.43 -2.76 1.58
N VAL A 230 -13.03 -3.90 1.02
CA VAL A 230 -12.24 -3.94 -0.23
C VAL A 230 -13.01 -3.30 -1.39
N PHE A 231 -14.32 -3.60 -1.52
CA PHE A 231 -15.15 -2.94 -2.52
C PHE A 231 -15.22 -1.42 -2.35
N LEU A 232 -15.35 -0.95 -1.10
CA LEU A 232 -15.27 0.49 -0.77
C LEU A 232 -13.92 1.09 -1.18
N GLY A 233 -12.82 0.39 -0.91
CA GLY A 233 -11.47 0.80 -1.31
C GLY A 233 -11.31 0.91 -2.83
N LEU A 234 -11.83 -0.07 -3.57
CA LEU A 234 -11.83 -0.03 -5.05
C LEU A 234 -12.67 1.12 -5.59
N ALA A 235 -13.85 1.37 -5.01
CA ALA A 235 -14.68 2.50 -5.37
C ALA A 235 -13.98 3.85 -5.07
N GLY A 236 -13.31 3.95 -3.92
CA GLY A 236 -12.50 5.10 -3.55
C GLY A 236 -11.34 5.33 -4.51
N ALA A 237 -10.56 4.28 -4.81
CA ALA A 237 -9.46 4.36 -5.77
C ALA A 237 -9.94 4.75 -7.17
N TYR A 238 -11.11 4.28 -7.59
CA TYR A 238 -11.74 4.69 -8.85
C TYR A 238 -12.18 6.17 -8.84
N ALA A 239 -12.69 6.65 -7.71
CA ALA A 239 -13.12 8.05 -7.57
C ALA A 239 -11.94 9.04 -7.50
N LEU A 240 -10.79 8.61 -7.00
CA LEU A 240 -9.64 9.47 -6.71
C LEU A 240 -9.15 10.29 -7.93
N PRO A 241 -8.99 9.73 -9.15
CA PRO A 241 -8.63 10.50 -10.33
C PRO A 241 -9.61 11.65 -10.65
N TYR A 242 -10.89 11.47 -10.39
CA TYR A 242 -11.89 12.52 -10.63
C TYR A 242 -11.71 13.70 -9.67
N PHE A 243 -11.41 13.42 -8.39
CA PHE A 243 -11.04 14.48 -7.45
C PHE A 243 -9.73 15.16 -7.86
N MET A 244 -8.75 14.39 -8.31
CA MET A 244 -7.45 14.92 -8.76
C MET A 244 -7.57 15.90 -9.92
N GLU A 245 -8.44 15.63 -10.87
CA GLU A 245 -8.65 16.48 -12.05
C GLU A 245 -9.67 17.61 -11.81
N ALA A 246 -10.28 17.67 -10.63
CA ALA A 246 -11.14 18.80 -10.27
C ALA A 246 -10.32 20.10 -10.25
N LYS A 247 -10.77 21.11 -11.01
CA LYS A 247 -10.07 22.39 -11.13
C LYS A 247 -10.19 23.22 -9.87
N ASN A 248 -9.10 23.85 -9.48
CA ASN A 248 -9.07 24.89 -8.44
C ASN A 248 -8.18 26.06 -8.92
N GLU A 249 -8.15 27.15 -8.16
CA GLU A 249 -7.38 28.35 -8.51
C GLU A 249 -5.87 28.08 -8.65
N PHE A 250 -5.30 27.10 -7.94
CA PHE A 250 -3.89 26.73 -8.02
C PHE A 250 -3.57 25.78 -9.19
N SER A 251 -4.57 25.07 -9.73
CA SER A 251 -4.38 24.17 -10.86
C SER A 251 -4.20 24.91 -12.19
N VAL A 252 -4.51 26.21 -12.21
CA VAL A 252 -4.37 27.06 -13.40
C VAL A 252 -2.94 27.63 -13.51
N LEU A 253 -2.16 27.56 -12.44
CA LEU A 253 -0.80 28.10 -12.34
C LEU A 253 0.30 27.02 -12.51
N SER A 254 -0.06 25.78 -12.70
CA SER A 254 0.83 24.62 -12.89
C SER A 254 0.89 24.19 -14.41
#